data_c758334079d11d0fc7cbf0acf7efea05
#
_entry.id   c758334079d11d0fc7cbf0acf7efea05
#
_cell.length_a   1.000
_cell.length_b   1.000
_cell.length_c   1.000
_cell.angle_alpha   90.00
_cell.angle_beta   90.00
_cell.angle_gamma   90.00
#
_symmetry.space_group_name_H-M   'P 1'
#
loop_
_entity.id
_entity.type
_entity.pdbx_description
1 polymer ?
#
loop_
_entity_poly.entity_id
_entity_poly.type
_entity_poly.pdbx_seq_one_letter_code
_entity_poly.pdbx_strand_id
1 'polypeptide(L)'
;MPAAPATSFVPEHMDSRRAWVVALGAGLASGTGFGTAYTFGAFFDAMAEDLGTGRGATALVFGITLLLFFGLGVVSGPLSDRVGARRLVIAGAVLVSSGLVLTSRVDSVFLGYLTYGLGVGLGGGLIVTPMYATAGGWFVRRRAVAMGLVASGNGLGTLLLVPLAESLIDAHGWRTAYLILGVLDLGLFGLAALLLRRPPGVVTPPPALAHMRAILRIRAFKLLFATGLLFSVSLFIAFAFIVDFATDEGVSSSRAALLVAIIGATSIVGRLGITALSGKLPAVRLLQGCLAAQPVAFILWYVSAGSYPVLVLFAITMGIAYGGFVALGPEVAAVLFGVVGLGGIIGLQVLGAGVGGLLGPTTAGFLADASDGQTVPILFALGASLVTVALSLALPTHQVLTADEVEP
;
A
#
# COMPACT_ATOMS: atom_id res chain seq x y z
N MET A 1 10.62 51.25 4.64
CA MET A 1 9.26 50.75 4.61
C MET A 1 9.34 49.21 4.77
N PRO A 2 8.77 48.60 5.79
CA PRO A 2 8.73 47.13 5.89
C PRO A 2 7.76 46.64 4.81
N ALA A 3 8.20 45.61 4.05
CA ALA A 3 7.38 44.92 3.07
C ALA A 3 6.16 44.32 3.74
N ALA A 4 4.97 44.62 3.24
CA ALA A 4 3.74 44.01 3.71
C ALA A 4 3.85 42.45 3.54
N PRO A 5 3.37 41.65 4.51
CA PRO A 5 3.37 40.20 4.35
C PRO A 5 2.50 39.85 3.15
N ALA A 6 3.07 39.08 2.21
CA ALA A 6 2.34 38.53 1.10
C ALA A 6 1.16 37.69 1.66
N THR A 7 -0.03 38.27 1.62
CA THR A 7 -1.27 37.53 1.92
C THR A 7 -1.35 36.41 0.89
N SER A 8 -1.08 35.19 1.33
CA SER A 8 -1.26 33.97 0.53
C SER A 8 -2.73 33.91 0.11
N PHE A 9 -3.00 34.21 -1.14
CA PHE A 9 -4.34 34.15 -1.72
C PHE A 9 -4.75 32.67 -1.75
N VAL A 10 -5.51 32.24 -0.74
CA VAL A 10 -6.11 30.90 -0.72
C VAL A 10 -7.37 31.00 -1.57
N PRO A 11 -7.46 30.28 -2.70
CA PRO A 11 -8.66 30.30 -3.54
C PRO A 11 -9.89 29.90 -2.71
N GLU A 12 -10.99 30.60 -2.89
CA GLU A 12 -12.26 30.49 -2.13
C GLU A 12 -12.83 29.07 -2.05
N HIS A 13 -12.37 28.18 -2.91
CA HIS A 13 -12.81 26.77 -3.00
C HIS A 13 -11.94 25.78 -2.24
N MET A 14 -10.78 26.17 -1.71
CA MET A 14 -9.94 25.30 -0.88
C MET A 14 -10.54 25.08 0.51
N ASP A 15 -10.30 23.92 1.12
CA ASP A 15 -10.86 23.50 2.42
C ASP A 15 -12.41 23.57 2.51
N SER A 16 -13.12 23.66 1.36
CA SER A 16 -14.57 23.78 1.24
C SER A 16 -15.29 22.44 1.44
N ARG A 17 -16.63 22.48 1.55
CA ARG A 17 -17.44 21.23 1.54
C ARG A 17 -17.20 20.39 0.28
N ARG A 18 -16.97 21.03 -0.86
CA ARG A 18 -16.63 20.35 -2.12
C ARG A 18 -15.27 19.63 -2.03
N ALA A 19 -14.29 20.21 -1.36
CA ALA A 19 -13.00 19.56 -1.11
C ALA A 19 -13.16 18.25 -0.33
N TRP A 20 -14.04 18.23 0.67
CA TRP A 20 -14.34 17.01 1.44
C TRP A 20 -15.03 15.93 0.60
N VAL A 21 -15.95 16.30 -0.29
CA VAL A 21 -16.56 15.35 -1.24
C VAL A 21 -15.50 14.72 -2.16
N VAL A 22 -14.55 15.53 -2.65
CA VAL A 22 -13.43 15.02 -3.45
C VAL A 22 -12.53 14.10 -2.63
N ALA A 23 -12.23 14.45 -1.37
CA ALA A 23 -11.43 13.61 -0.48
C ALA A 23 -12.12 12.27 -0.16
N LEU A 24 -13.46 12.26 0.03
CA LEU A 24 -14.25 11.02 0.17
C LEU A 24 -14.18 10.17 -1.10
N GLY A 25 -14.34 10.78 -2.28
CA GLY A 25 -14.18 10.08 -3.56
C GLY A 25 -12.79 9.49 -3.74
N ALA A 26 -11.74 10.23 -3.35
CA ALA A 26 -10.37 9.77 -3.38
C ALA A 26 -10.13 8.61 -2.38
N GLY A 27 -10.70 8.70 -1.18
CA GLY A 27 -10.67 7.64 -0.17
C GLY A 27 -11.38 6.37 -0.64
N LEU A 28 -12.55 6.52 -1.27
CA LEU A 28 -13.29 5.39 -1.86
C LEU A 28 -12.49 4.70 -2.96
N ALA A 29 -11.94 5.46 -3.92
CA ALA A 29 -11.14 4.88 -5.01
C ALA A 29 -9.86 4.19 -4.49
N SER A 30 -9.15 4.83 -3.56
CA SER A 30 -7.94 4.25 -2.97
C SER A 30 -8.29 2.99 -2.15
N GLY A 31 -9.37 3.05 -1.38
CA GLY A 31 -9.85 1.93 -0.56
C GLY A 31 -10.27 0.73 -1.41
N THR A 32 -11.04 0.95 -2.47
CA THR A 32 -11.39 -0.12 -3.41
C THR A 32 -10.14 -0.74 -4.01
N GLY A 33 -9.18 0.06 -4.51
CA GLY A 33 -7.95 -0.46 -5.12
C GLY A 33 -7.10 -1.30 -4.16
N PHE A 34 -6.89 -0.82 -2.93
CA PHE A 34 -6.14 -1.60 -1.92
C PHE A 34 -6.91 -2.81 -1.43
N GLY A 35 -8.23 -2.66 -1.18
CA GLY A 35 -9.06 -3.76 -0.76
C GLY A 35 -9.03 -4.90 -1.78
N THR A 36 -9.25 -4.60 -3.05
CA THR A 36 -9.20 -5.57 -4.14
C THR A 36 -7.84 -6.24 -4.28
N ALA A 37 -6.74 -5.47 -4.24
CA ALA A 37 -5.41 -6.06 -4.30
C ALA A 37 -5.14 -7.03 -3.15
N TYR A 38 -5.64 -6.73 -1.95
CA TYR A 38 -5.40 -7.56 -0.76
C TYR A 38 -6.40 -8.71 -0.60
N THR A 39 -7.46 -8.78 -1.41
CA THR A 39 -8.28 -10.01 -1.48
C THR A 39 -7.52 -11.20 -2.03
N PHE A 40 -6.39 -10.97 -2.75
CA PHE A 40 -5.63 -12.05 -3.39
C PHE A 40 -5.27 -13.18 -2.41
N GLY A 41 -4.95 -12.86 -1.14
CA GLY A 41 -4.68 -13.87 -0.12
C GLY A 41 -5.82 -14.86 0.11
N ALA A 42 -7.08 -14.42 -0.01
CA ALA A 42 -8.24 -15.31 0.09
C ALA A 42 -8.43 -16.20 -1.15
N PHE A 43 -7.97 -15.75 -2.32
CA PHE A 43 -8.04 -16.52 -3.57
C PHE A 43 -6.85 -17.47 -3.78
N PHE A 44 -5.80 -17.34 -2.96
CA PHE A 44 -4.49 -17.94 -3.20
C PHE A 44 -4.57 -19.46 -3.38
N ASP A 45 -5.13 -20.18 -2.40
CA ASP A 45 -5.21 -21.64 -2.42
C ASP A 45 -6.16 -22.16 -3.50
N ALA A 46 -7.35 -21.56 -3.60
CA ALA A 46 -8.34 -21.94 -4.60
C ALA A 46 -7.79 -21.80 -6.04
N MET A 47 -6.96 -20.77 -6.29
CA MET A 47 -6.28 -20.61 -7.58
C MET A 47 -5.15 -21.62 -7.77
N ALA A 48 -4.31 -21.85 -6.75
CA ALA A 48 -3.17 -22.76 -6.83
C ALA A 48 -3.64 -24.20 -7.10
N GLU A 49 -4.66 -24.64 -6.38
CA GLU A 49 -5.23 -25.98 -6.52
C GLU A 49 -5.89 -26.19 -7.89
N ASP A 50 -6.77 -25.27 -8.29
CA ASP A 50 -7.54 -25.41 -9.54
C ASP A 50 -6.68 -25.26 -10.81
N LEU A 51 -5.62 -24.44 -10.76
CA LEU A 51 -4.67 -24.28 -11.87
C LEU A 51 -3.50 -25.28 -11.82
N GLY A 52 -3.44 -26.13 -10.79
CA GLY A 52 -2.38 -27.15 -10.62
C GLY A 52 -0.98 -26.54 -10.48
N THR A 53 -0.83 -25.42 -9.76
CA THR A 53 0.42 -24.66 -9.68
C THR A 53 0.97 -24.65 -8.25
N GLY A 54 2.31 -24.55 -8.13
CA GLY A 54 2.96 -24.35 -6.84
C GLY A 54 2.70 -22.95 -6.25
N ARG A 55 2.92 -22.83 -4.94
CA ARG A 55 2.74 -21.58 -4.19
C ARG A 55 3.59 -20.43 -4.74
N GLY A 56 4.82 -20.71 -5.19
CA GLY A 56 5.70 -19.71 -5.78
C GLY A 56 5.15 -19.10 -7.07
N ALA A 57 4.64 -19.92 -7.98
CA ALA A 57 4.04 -19.47 -9.23
C ALA A 57 2.75 -18.66 -8.98
N THR A 58 1.92 -19.11 -8.03
CA THR A 58 0.69 -18.38 -7.65
C THR A 58 1.03 -17.04 -6.98
N ALA A 59 2.00 -17.02 -6.05
CA ALA A 59 2.45 -15.80 -5.38
C ALA A 59 3.02 -14.75 -6.34
N LEU A 60 3.60 -15.18 -7.47
CA LEU A 60 4.11 -14.28 -8.51
C LEU A 60 2.98 -13.44 -9.15
N VAL A 61 1.74 -13.94 -9.22
CA VAL A 61 0.58 -13.14 -9.67
C VAL A 61 0.43 -11.89 -8.80
N PHE A 62 0.45 -12.08 -7.48
CA PHE A 62 0.37 -10.99 -6.51
C PHE A 62 1.61 -10.08 -6.56
N GLY A 63 2.79 -10.67 -6.70
CA GLY A 63 4.04 -9.94 -6.82
C GLY A 63 4.05 -8.98 -8.01
N ILE A 64 3.63 -9.44 -9.20
CA ILE A 64 3.48 -8.59 -10.40
C ILE A 64 2.47 -7.47 -10.13
N THR A 65 1.32 -7.82 -9.51
CA THR A 65 0.31 -6.85 -9.14
C THR A 65 0.91 -5.73 -8.28
N LEU A 66 1.61 -6.07 -7.21
CA LEU A 66 2.17 -5.08 -6.28
C LEU A 66 3.27 -4.23 -6.91
N LEU A 67 4.14 -4.84 -7.74
CA LEU A 67 5.16 -4.09 -8.47
C LEU A 67 4.55 -3.01 -9.35
N LEU A 68 3.52 -3.35 -10.11
CA LEU A 68 2.85 -2.41 -11.01
C LEU A 68 1.98 -1.41 -10.24
N PHE A 69 1.27 -1.87 -9.22
CA PHE A 69 0.40 -1.06 -8.36
C PHE A 69 1.16 0.10 -7.69
N PHE A 70 2.33 -0.18 -7.15
CA PHE A 70 3.17 0.82 -6.51
C PHE A 70 4.14 1.49 -7.49
N GLY A 71 4.73 0.73 -8.41
CA GLY A 71 5.72 1.24 -9.36
C GLY A 71 5.15 2.25 -10.35
N LEU A 72 3.93 2.05 -10.83
CA LEU A 72 3.28 2.97 -11.76
C LEU A 72 2.97 4.33 -11.12
N GLY A 73 2.96 4.43 -9.80
CA GLY A 73 2.75 5.68 -9.06
C GLY A 73 3.69 6.80 -9.48
N VAL A 74 4.93 6.48 -9.84
CA VAL A 74 5.92 7.45 -10.35
C VAL A 74 5.46 8.14 -11.65
N VAL A 75 4.70 7.42 -12.47
CA VAL A 75 4.18 7.92 -13.76
C VAL A 75 2.76 8.49 -13.60
N SER A 76 1.90 7.80 -12.85
CA SER A 76 0.49 8.15 -12.72
C SER A 76 0.26 9.47 -11.96
N GLY A 77 1.14 9.82 -11.02
CA GLY A 77 1.10 11.10 -10.33
C GLY A 77 1.19 12.29 -11.32
N PRO A 78 2.31 12.47 -12.03
CA PRO A 78 2.45 13.52 -13.05
C PRO A 78 1.42 13.44 -14.18
N LEU A 79 1.01 12.24 -14.56
CA LEU A 79 -0.03 12.05 -15.56
C LEU A 79 -1.38 12.59 -15.08
N SER A 80 -1.70 12.42 -13.79
CA SER A 80 -2.90 12.97 -13.16
C SER A 80 -2.99 14.49 -13.28
N ASP A 81 -1.85 15.18 -13.15
CA ASP A 81 -1.80 16.63 -13.28
C ASP A 81 -2.17 17.10 -14.70
N ARG A 82 -1.80 16.31 -15.72
CA ARG A 82 -2.07 16.60 -17.13
C ARG A 82 -3.49 16.23 -17.55
N VAL A 83 -3.88 14.98 -17.35
CA VAL A 83 -5.15 14.44 -17.86
C VAL A 83 -6.31 14.55 -16.86
N GLY A 84 -6.01 14.74 -15.58
CA GLY A 84 -6.96 14.79 -14.46
C GLY A 84 -7.22 13.43 -13.83
N ALA A 85 -7.29 13.40 -12.49
CA ALA A 85 -7.46 12.20 -11.69
C ALA A 85 -8.71 11.37 -12.06
N ARG A 86 -9.83 12.05 -12.38
CA ARG A 86 -11.08 11.36 -12.77
C ARG A 86 -10.90 10.44 -13.99
N ARG A 87 -10.14 10.88 -15.00
CA ARG A 87 -9.88 10.06 -16.21
C ARG A 87 -9.01 8.86 -15.87
N LEU A 88 -8.03 9.03 -15.00
CA LEU A 88 -7.17 7.94 -14.54
C LEU A 88 -7.94 6.91 -13.73
N VAL A 89 -8.86 7.36 -12.85
CA VAL A 89 -9.73 6.43 -12.10
C VAL A 89 -10.63 5.65 -13.04
N ILE A 90 -11.20 6.27 -14.07
CA ILE A 90 -12.02 5.56 -15.06
C ILE A 90 -11.18 4.53 -15.84
N ALA A 91 -10.01 4.91 -16.32
CA ALA A 91 -9.11 3.98 -17.02
C ALA A 91 -8.66 2.84 -16.09
N GLY A 92 -8.27 3.15 -14.85
CA GLY A 92 -7.92 2.17 -13.84
C GLY A 92 -9.08 1.25 -13.48
N ALA A 93 -10.29 1.78 -13.33
CA ALA A 93 -11.51 0.99 -13.09
C ALA A 93 -11.74 -0.05 -14.19
N VAL A 94 -11.63 0.37 -15.46
CA VAL A 94 -11.77 -0.56 -16.60
C VAL A 94 -10.70 -1.65 -16.55
N LEU A 95 -9.43 -1.29 -16.25
CA LEU A 95 -8.34 -2.27 -16.16
C LEU A 95 -8.52 -3.23 -14.98
N VAL A 96 -8.84 -2.74 -13.78
CA VAL A 96 -9.07 -3.61 -12.60
C VAL A 96 -10.26 -4.53 -12.87
N SER A 97 -11.40 -3.96 -13.25
CA SER A 97 -12.62 -4.74 -13.44
C SER A 97 -12.50 -5.75 -14.56
N SER A 98 -11.95 -5.37 -15.73
CA SER A 98 -11.68 -6.32 -16.82
C SER A 98 -10.65 -7.37 -16.42
N GLY A 99 -9.61 -6.99 -15.66
CA GLY A 99 -8.62 -7.90 -15.11
C GLY A 99 -9.28 -8.99 -14.25
N LEU A 100 -10.13 -8.61 -13.30
CA LEU A 100 -10.87 -9.56 -12.45
C LEU A 100 -11.83 -10.46 -13.26
N VAL A 101 -12.62 -9.85 -14.17
CA VAL A 101 -13.54 -10.61 -15.02
C VAL A 101 -12.81 -11.59 -15.94
N LEU A 102 -11.67 -11.21 -16.49
CA LEU A 102 -10.85 -12.12 -17.31
C LEU A 102 -10.21 -13.21 -16.44
N THR A 103 -9.73 -12.86 -15.23
CA THR A 103 -9.16 -13.84 -14.29
C THR A 103 -10.18 -14.91 -13.91
N SER A 104 -11.47 -14.60 -13.86
CA SER A 104 -12.51 -15.62 -13.60
C SER A 104 -12.59 -16.75 -14.64
N ARG A 105 -11.91 -16.59 -15.79
CA ARG A 105 -11.93 -17.53 -16.92
C ARG A 105 -10.57 -18.12 -17.27
N VAL A 106 -9.54 -17.87 -16.46
CA VAL A 106 -8.20 -18.40 -16.75
C VAL A 106 -8.14 -19.91 -16.47
N ASP A 107 -7.35 -20.59 -17.27
CA ASP A 107 -7.04 -22.02 -17.17
C ASP A 107 -5.54 -22.29 -16.91
N SER A 108 -4.75 -21.24 -16.80
CA SER A 108 -3.32 -21.31 -16.48
C SER A 108 -2.87 -20.11 -15.63
N VAL A 109 -1.86 -20.33 -14.80
CA VAL A 109 -1.26 -19.26 -13.98
C VAL A 109 -0.65 -18.15 -14.84
N PHE A 110 -0.14 -18.50 -16.04
CA PHE A 110 0.40 -17.50 -16.98
C PHE A 110 -0.66 -16.48 -17.41
N LEU A 111 -1.88 -16.94 -17.70
CA LEU A 111 -3.00 -16.03 -17.96
C LEU A 111 -3.36 -15.22 -16.71
N GLY A 112 -3.21 -15.80 -15.51
CA GLY A 112 -3.34 -15.07 -14.25
C GLY A 112 -2.36 -13.89 -14.12
N TYR A 113 -1.10 -14.05 -14.57
CA TYR A 113 -0.14 -12.95 -14.63
C TYR A 113 -0.61 -11.80 -15.54
N LEU A 114 -1.20 -12.14 -16.68
CA LEU A 114 -1.66 -11.14 -17.66
C LEU A 114 -3.00 -10.50 -17.24
N THR A 115 -3.92 -11.26 -16.65
CA THR A 115 -5.25 -10.76 -16.33
C THR A 115 -5.27 -10.08 -14.96
N TYR A 116 -4.94 -10.79 -13.89
CA TYR A 116 -4.88 -10.23 -12.54
C TYR A 116 -3.61 -9.37 -12.36
N GLY A 117 -2.44 -9.95 -12.64
CA GLY A 117 -1.14 -9.29 -12.43
C GLY A 117 -1.07 -7.93 -13.13
N LEU A 118 -1.28 -7.91 -14.46
CA LEU A 118 -1.25 -6.65 -15.21
C LEU A 118 -2.55 -5.85 -15.04
N GLY A 119 -3.73 -6.47 -15.08
CA GLY A 119 -5.01 -5.76 -15.03
C GLY A 119 -5.20 -5.02 -13.71
N VAL A 120 -5.12 -5.72 -12.58
CA VAL A 120 -5.27 -5.12 -11.24
C VAL A 120 -4.05 -4.25 -10.89
N GLY A 121 -2.83 -4.69 -11.26
CA GLY A 121 -1.61 -3.95 -10.98
C GLY A 121 -1.55 -2.59 -11.69
N LEU A 122 -1.73 -2.57 -13.02
CA LEU A 122 -1.73 -1.32 -13.79
C LEU A 122 -2.93 -0.44 -13.42
N GLY A 123 -4.12 -1.05 -13.28
CA GLY A 123 -5.33 -0.31 -12.93
C GLY A 123 -5.22 0.37 -11.57
N GLY A 124 -4.77 -0.36 -10.53
CA GLY A 124 -4.53 0.18 -9.21
C GLY A 124 -3.44 1.24 -9.18
N GLY A 125 -2.34 1.03 -9.91
CA GLY A 125 -1.25 2.01 -10.03
C GLY A 125 -1.68 3.33 -10.70
N LEU A 126 -2.65 3.30 -11.61
CA LEU A 126 -3.26 4.50 -12.18
C LEU A 126 -4.16 5.25 -11.17
N ILE A 127 -4.67 4.57 -10.15
CA ILE A 127 -5.64 5.12 -9.20
C ILE A 127 -4.96 5.66 -7.96
N VAL A 128 -4.18 4.85 -7.26
CA VAL A 128 -3.78 5.11 -5.87
C VAL A 128 -2.99 6.40 -5.70
N THR A 129 -1.88 6.57 -6.41
CA THR A 129 -1.02 7.77 -6.28
C THR A 129 -1.76 9.06 -6.64
N PRO A 130 -2.55 9.13 -7.76
CA PRO A 130 -3.37 10.28 -8.06
C PRO A 130 -4.40 10.65 -7.00
N MET A 131 -4.91 9.70 -6.22
CA MET A 131 -5.89 10.00 -5.17
C MET A 131 -5.29 10.83 -4.04
N TYR A 132 -4.08 10.49 -3.61
CA TYR A 132 -3.35 11.29 -2.62
C TYR A 132 -3.03 12.68 -3.15
N ALA A 133 -2.54 12.79 -4.38
CA ALA A 133 -2.23 14.08 -5.01
C ALA A 133 -3.49 14.95 -5.15
N THR A 134 -4.60 14.36 -5.58
CA THR A 134 -5.87 15.08 -5.76
C THR A 134 -6.41 15.58 -4.43
N ALA A 135 -6.49 14.71 -3.40
CA ALA A 135 -6.93 15.13 -2.07
C ALA A 135 -6.01 16.22 -1.51
N GLY A 136 -4.69 16.01 -1.55
CA GLY A 136 -3.72 17.01 -1.08
C GLY A 136 -3.82 18.36 -1.77
N GLY A 137 -4.21 18.40 -3.05
CA GLY A 137 -4.36 19.62 -3.85
C GLY A 137 -5.62 20.45 -3.55
N TRP A 138 -6.64 19.89 -2.90
CA TRP A 138 -7.86 20.59 -2.50
C TRP A 138 -7.78 21.25 -1.11
N PHE A 139 -6.71 20.97 -0.34
CA PHE A 139 -6.58 21.45 1.03
C PHE A 139 -5.28 22.19 1.27
N VAL A 140 -5.36 23.27 2.05
CA VAL A 140 -4.22 24.03 2.57
C VAL A 140 -4.13 23.83 4.08
N ARG A 141 -5.17 24.20 4.82
CA ARG A 141 -5.18 24.15 6.30
C ARG A 141 -5.39 22.74 6.85
N ARG A 142 -6.23 21.93 6.18
CA ARG A 142 -6.63 20.60 6.65
C ARG A 142 -6.04 19.47 5.79
N ARG A 143 -4.92 19.73 5.10
CA ARG A 143 -4.30 18.79 4.16
C ARG A 143 -3.95 17.44 4.80
N ALA A 144 -3.37 17.45 6.01
CA ALA A 144 -3.02 16.22 6.73
C ALA A 144 -4.26 15.36 7.04
N VAL A 145 -5.38 15.99 7.44
CA VAL A 145 -6.64 15.28 7.70
C VAL A 145 -7.22 14.68 6.43
N ALA A 146 -7.19 15.41 5.31
CA ALA A 146 -7.65 14.92 4.02
C ALA A 146 -6.81 13.73 3.53
N MET A 147 -5.49 13.81 3.65
CA MET A 147 -4.58 12.71 3.32
C MET A 147 -4.81 11.50 4.23
N GLY A 148 -5.05 11.73 5.54
CA GLY A 148 -5.43 10.70 6.50
C GLY A 148 -6.74 10.01 6.14
N LEU A 149 -7.74 10.75 5.63
CA LEU A 149 -9.01 10.20 5.15
C LEU A 149 -8.78 9.24 3.97
N VAL A 150 -7.98 9.65 2.97
CA VAL A 150 -7.63 8.77 1.83
C VAL A 150 -6.90 7.52 2.31
N ALA A 151 -5.93 7.69 3.20
CA ALA A 151 -5.18 6.58 3.77
C ALA A 151 -6.07 5.62 4.61
N SER A 152 -7.05 6.16 5.35
CA SER A 152 -8.02 5.34 6.09
C SER A 152 -8.93 4.54 5.15
N GLY A 153 -9.20 5.07 3.94
CA GLY A 153 -9.91 4.34 2.90
C GLY A 153 -9.26 2.99 2.60
N ASN A 154 -7.92 2.92 2.56
CA ASN A 154 -7.19 1.67 2.29
C ASN A 154 -7.50 0.60 3.35
N GLY A 155 -7.48 0.97 4.63
CA GLY A 155 -7.83 0.07 5.72
C GLY A 155 -9.30 -0.37 5.68
N LEU A 156 -10.22 0.56 5.36
CA LEU A 156 -11.64 0.25 5.20
C LEU A 156 -11.88 -0.68 4.01
N GLY A 157 -11.21 -0.46 2.88
CA GLY A 157 -11.28 -1.34 1.71
C GLY A 157 -10.86 -2.77 2.06
N THR A 158 -9.72 -2.93 2.73
CA THR A 158 -9.23 -4.24 3.18
C THR A 158 -10.20 -4.88 4.19
N LEU A 159 -10.70 -4.10 5.16
CA LEU A 159 -11.64 -4.56 6.18
C LEU A 159 -12.94 -5.12 5.59
N LEU A 160 -13.42 -4.53 4.50
CA LEU A 160 -14.70 -4.88 3.91
C LEU A 160 -14.56 -5.89 2.76
N LEU A 161 -13.61 -5.69 1.85
CA LEU A 161 -13.52 -6.49 0.63
C LEU A 161 -12.89 -7.86 0.87
N VAL A 162 -11.97 -8.03 1.82
CA VAL A 162 -11.36 -9.35 2.07
C VAL A 162 -12.36 -10.35 2.63
N PRO A 163 -13.12 -10.06 3.71
CA PRO A 163 -14.17 -10.98 4.16
C PRO A 163 -15.29 -11.18 3.16
N LEU A 164 -15.62 -10.14 2.37
CA LEU A 164 -16.60 -10.27 1.28
C LEU A 164 -16.10 -11.26 0.23
N ALA A 165 -14.84 -11.15 -0.20
CA ALA A 165 -14.23 -12.07 -1.16
C ALA A 165 -14.31 -13.50 -0.68
N GLU A 166 -13.93 -13.76 0.57
CA GLU A 166 -13.99 -15.10 1.19
C GLU A 166 -15.42 -15.65 1.17
N SER A 167 -16.39 -14.85 1.63
CA SER A 167 -17.81 -15.28 1.60
C SER A 167 -18.34 -15.59 0.21
N LEU A 168 -17.86 -14.89 -0.82
CA LEU A 168 -18.21 -15.15 -2.22
C LEU A 168 -17.53 -16.42 -2.73
N ILE A 169 -16.29 -16.69 -2.33
CA ILE A 169 -15.55 -17.90 -2.68
C ILE A 169 -16.26 -19.12 -2.09
N ASP A 170 -16.61 -19.08 -0.81
CA ASP A 170 -17.32 -20.16 -0.12
C ASP A 170 -18.69 -20.46 -0.75
N ALA A 171 -19.42 -19.40 -1.14
CA ALA A 171 -20.78 -19.57 -1.68
C ALA A 171 -20.82 -19.93 -3.17
N HIS A 172 -19.86 -19.46 -3.99
CA HIS A 172 -19.99 -19.51 -5.45
C HIS A 172 -18.70 -19.97 -6.16
N GLY A 173 -17.65 -20.26 -5.42
CA GLY A 173 -16.33 -20.55 -5.95
C GLY A 173 -15.55 -19.30 -6.43
N TRP A 174 -14.23 -19.43 -6.51
CA TRP A 174 -13.31 -18.30 -6.74
C TRP A 174 -13.53 -17.60 -8.10
N ARG A 175 -13.90 -18.33 -9.14
CA ARG A 175 -14.16 -17.76 -10.47
C ARG A 175 -15.35 -16.81 -10.46
N THR A 176 -16.46 -17.23 -9.85
CA THR A 176 -17.67 -16.40 -9.73
C THR A 176 -17.43 -15.23 -8.78
N ALA A 177 -16.66 -15.44 -7.71
CA ALA A 177 -16.27 -14.37 -6.78
C ALA A 177 -15.49 -13.26 -7.50
N TYR A 178 -14.51 -13.57 -8.36
CA TYR A 178 -13.83 -12.57 -9.18
C TYR A 178 -14.73 -11.82 -10.16
N LEU A 179 -15.70 -12.51 -10.75
CA LEU A 179 -16.66 -11.86 -11.63
C LEU A 179 -17.53 -10.85 -10.87
N ILE A 180 -18.03 -11.24 -9.69
CA ILE A 180 -18.84 -10.36 -8.83
C ILE A 180 -18.03 -9.17 -8.36
N LEU A 181 -16.79 -9.40 -7.87
CA LEU A 181 -15.88 -8.32 -7.44
C LEU A 181 -15.56 -7.38 -8.61
N GLY A 182 -15.33 -7.88 -9.81
CA GLY A 182 -15.07 -7.06 -10.99
C GLY A 182 -16.21 -6.10 -11.30
N VAL A 183 -17.47 -6.56 -11.20
CA VAL A 183 -18.66 -5.70 -11.38
C VAL A 183 -18.82 -4.70 -10.23
N LEU A 184 -18.62 -5.16 -8.99
CA LEU A 184 -18.67 -4.31 -7.79
C LEU A 184 -17.64 -3.18 -7.87
N ASP A 185 -16.40 -3.51 -8.21
CA ASP A 185 -15.30 -2.55 -8.34
C ASP A 185 -15.57 -1.50 -9.40
N LEU A 186 -16.13 -1.91 -10.56
CA LEU A 186 -16.52 -0.96 -11.58
C LEU A 186 -17.54 0.04 -11.05
N GLY A 187 -18.51 -0.41 -10.25
CA GLY A 187 -19.48 0.46 -9.59
C GLY A 187 -18.85 1.40 -8.56
N LEU A 188 -18.01 0.88 -7.68
CA LEU A 188 -17.33 1.66 -6.63
C LEU A 188 -16.38 2.71 -7.22
N PHE A 189 -15.55 2.33 -8.20
CA PHE A 189 -14.68 3.29 -8.90
C PHE A 189 -15.48 4.28 -9.74
N GLY A 190 -16.58 3.85 -10.36
CA GLY A 190 -17.52 4.71 -11.07
C GLY A 190 -18.09 5.79 -10.15
N LEU A 191 -18.57 5.41 -8.97
CA LEU A 191 -19.05 6.33 -7.93
C LEU A 191 -17.94 7.29 -7.49
N ALA A 192 -16.74 6.77 -7.22
CA ALA A 192 -15.59 7.60 -6.87
C ALA A 192 -15.28 8.63 -7.97
N ALA A 193 -15.26 8.21 -9.24
CA ALA A 193 -15.01 9.08 -10.39
C ALA A 193 -16.05 10.21 -10.53
N LEU A 194 -17.31 9.98 -10.11
CA LEU A 194 -18.33 11.02 -10.09
C LEU A 194 -18.04 12.12 -9.05
N LEU A 195 -17.44 11.74 -7.92
CA LEU A 195 -17.11 12.66 -6.83
C LEU A 195 -15.83 13.45 -7.10
N LEU A 196 -14.91 12.90 -7.92
CA LEU A 196 -13.61 13.52 -8.18
C LEU A 196 -13.71 14.75 -9.08
N ARG A 197 -12.95 15.79 -8.70
CA ARG A 197 -12.78 17.03 -9.45
C ARG A 197 -11.30 17.45 -9.44
N ARG A 198 -10.90 18.23 -10.44
CA ARG A 198 -9.55 18.79 -10.51
C ARG A 198 -9.35 19.80 -9.38
N PRO A 199 -8.20 19.75 -8.65
CA PRO A 199 -7.91 20.75 -7.64
C PRO A 199 -7.73 22.14 -8.30
N PRO A 200 -8.21 23.22 -7.65
CA PRO A 200 -7.96 24.56 -8.09
C PRO A 200 -6.54 24.95 -7.71
N GLY A 201 -5.60 25.03 -8.64
CA GLY A 201 -4.23 25.44 -8.35
C GLY A 201 -3.23 25.14 -9.46
N VAL A 202 -2.05 25.75 -9.33
CA VAL A 202 -0.94 25.60 -10.28
C VAL A 202 -0.28 24.24 -10.06
N VAL A 203 -0.04 23.53 -11.13
CA VAL A 203 0.76 22.29 -11.14
C VAL A 203 2.20 22.67 -10.81
N THR A 204 2.73 22.17 -9.70
CA THR A 204 4.17 22.25 -9.40
C THR A 204 4.91 21.36 -10.41
N PRO A 205 5.91 21.89 -11.12
CA PRO A 205 6.67 21.05 -12.04
C PRO A 205 7.33 19.89 -11.29
N PRO A 206 7.43 18.70 -11.90
CA PRO A 206 8.15 17.59 -11.30
C PRO A 206 9.60 17.98 -11.02
N PRO A 207 10.21 17.47 -9.94
CA PRO A 207 11.60 17.76 -9.62
C PRO A 207 12.51 17.39 -10.79
N ALA A 208 13.53 18.20 -11.05
CA ALA A 208 14.48 17.95 -12.13
C ALA A 208 15.14 16.57 -11.92
N LEU A 209 15.32 15.80 -13.00
CA LEU A 209 16.00 14.48 -12.99
C LEU A 209 17.36 14.52 -12.29
N ALA A 210 18.06 15.65 -12.36
CA ALA A 210 19.32 15.89 -11.67
C ALA A 210 19.17 15.82 -10.14
N HIS A 211 18.12 16.44 -9.60
CA HIS A 211 17.82 16.40 -8.16
C HIS A 211 17.52 14.95 -7.68
N MET A 212 16.74 14.21 -8.43
CA MET A 212 16.46 12.80 -8.12
C MET A 212 17.74 11.94 -8.14
N ARG A 213 18.63 12.16 -9.14
CA ARG A 213 19.93 11.45 -9.20
C ARG A 213 20.85 11.79 -8.03
N ALA A 214 20.85 13.04 -7.57
CA ALA A 214 21.62 13.45 -6.41
C ALA A 214 21.14 12.72 -5.15
N ILE A 215 19.84 12.67 -4.90
CA ILE A 215 19.23 11.99 -3.75
C ILE A 215 19.58 10.49 -3.73
N LEU A 216 19.53 9.80 -4.87
CA LEU A 216 19.85 8.38 -4.99
C LEU A 216 21.29 8.05 -4.57
N ARG A 217 22.20 9.02 -4.57
CA ARG A 217 23.60 8.85 -4.12
C ARG A 217 23.78 8.97 -2.61
N ILE A 218 22.84 9.61 -1.91
CA ILE A 218 22.92 9.87 -0.47
C ILE A 218 22.76 8.58 0.32
N ARG A 219 23.68 8.33 1.25
CA ARG A 219 23.66 7.13 2.11
C ARG A 219 22.34 7.01 2.90
N ALA A 220 21.86 8.12 3.47
CA ALA A 220 20.60 8.12 4.23
C ALA A 220 19.40 7.72 3.38
N PHE A 221 19.35 8.14 2.09
CA PHE A 221 18.29 7.72 1.18
C PHE A 221 18.37 6.23 0.86
N LYS A 222 19.58 5.70 0.60
CA LYS A 222 19.78 4.26 0.35
C LYS A 222 19.34 3.41 1.55
N LEU A 223 19.64 3.87 2.76
CA LEU A 223 19.20 3.22 4.00
C LEU A 223 17.67 3.27 4.13
N LEU A 224 17.05 4.43 3.94
CA LEU A 224 15.60 4.59 4.02
C LEU A 224 14.88 3.77 2.96
N PHE A 225 15.40 3.75 1.74
CA PHE A 225 14.87 2.95 0.64
C PHE A 225 14.97 1.44 0.94
N ALA A 226 16.14 0.96 1.37
CA ALA A 226 16.35 -0.44 1.73
C ALA A 226 15.48 -0.87 2.93
N THR A 227 15.34 0.01 3.93
CA THR A 227 14.43 -0.20 5.07
C THR A 227 12.98 -0.36 4.59
N GLY A 228 12.50 0.53 3.73
CA GLY A 228 11.15 0.47 3.17
C GLY A 228 10.92 -0.75 2.29
N LEU A 229 11.90 -1.12 1.47
CA LEU A 229 11.86 -2.31 0.62
C LEU A 229 11.74 -3.59 1.47
N LEU A 230 12.64 -3.78 2.45
CA LEU A 230 12.64 -4.99 3.29
C LEU A 230 11.42 -5.05 4.21
N PHE A 231 10.97 -3.90 4.73
CA PHE A 231 9.68 -3.84 5.43
C PHE A 231 8.55 -4.36 4.56
N SER A 232 8.52 -3.95 3.28
CA SER A 232 7.49 -4.36 2.33
C SER A 232 7.61 -5.83 1.93
N VAL A 233 8.84 -6.38 1.82
CA VAL A 233 9.06 -7.83 1.63
C VAL A 233 8.30 -8.61 2.71
N SER A 234 8.56 -8.31 3.98
CA SER A 234 7.91 -9.01 5.10
C SER A 234 6.40 -8.74 5.15
N LEU A 235 5.98 -7.48 4.97
CA LEU A 235 4.58 -7.08 5.02
C LEU A 235 3.72 -7.84 4.01
N PHE A 236 4.18 -7.93 2.75
CA PHE A 236 3.40 -8.57 1.70
C PHE A 236 3.40 -10.09 1.77
N ILE A 237 4.40 -10.71 2.43
CA ILE A 237 4.33 -12.12 2.82
C ILE A 237 3.14 -12.35 3.75
N ALA A 238 2.95 -11.47 4.75
CA ALA A 238 1.81 -11.57 5.66
C ALA A 238 0.47 -11.48 4.92
N PHE A 239 0.33 -10.53 4.00
CA PHE A 239 -0.91 -10.40 3.22
C PHE A 239 -1.17 -11.55 2.25
N ALA A 240 -0.13 -12.20 1.73
CA ALA A 240 -0.27 -13.30 0.79
C ALA A 240 -0.58 -14.64 1.48
N PHE A 241 0.02 -14.89 2.64
CA PHE A 241 0.07 -16.24 3.20
C PHE A 241 -0.67 -16.42 4.54
N ILE A 242 -1.13 -15.36 5.21
CA ILE A 242 -1.75 -15.51 6.54
C ILE A 242 -3.07 -16.26 6.49
N VAL A 243 -3.84 -16.11 5.41
CA VAL A 243 -5.12 -16.81 5.23
C VAL A 243 -4.85 -18.29 4.98
N ASP A 244 -3.98 -18.60 4.02
CA ASP A 244 -3.51 -19.94 3.69
C ASP A 244 -2.94 -20.66 4.93
N PHE A 245 -2.03 -20.02 5.66
CA PHE A 245 -1.49 -20.58 6.91
C PHE A 245 -2.58 -20.90 7.93
N ALA A 246 -3.50 -19.97 8.16
CA ALA A 246 -4.52 -20.16 9.18
C ALA A 246 -5.51 -21.30 8.81
N THR A 247 -5.83 -21.45 7.52
CA THR A 247 -6.68 -22.53 7.03
C THR A 247 -5.98 -23.89 7.07
N ASP A 248 -4.70 -23.96 6.72
CA ASP A 248 -3.87 -25.17 6.86
C ASP A 248 -3.81 -25.65 8.33
N GLU A 249 -3.80 -24.73 9.30
CA GLU A 249 -3.84 -25.01 10.73
C GLU A 249 -5.26 -25.27 11.27
N GLY A 250 -6.27 -25.39 10.40
CA GLY A 250 -7.64 -25.76 10.76
C GLY A 250 -8.52 -24.60 11.24
N VAL A 251 -8.10 -23.35 11.06
CA VAL A 251 -8.98 -22.18 11.25
C VAL A 251 -9.95 -22.10 10.07
N SER A 252 -11.24 -21.85 10.33
CA SER A 252 -12.20 -21.68 9.23
C SER A 252 -11.83 -20.50 8.34
N SER A 253 -12.07 -20.62 7.02
CA SER A 253 -11.74 -19.61 6.01
C SER A 253 -12.26 -18.20 6.35
N SER A 254 -13.51 -18.10 6.84
CA SER A 254 -14.07 -16.83 7.29
C SER A 254 -13.28 -16.18 8.45
N ARG A 255 -12.77 -16.98 9.40
CA ARG A 255 -11.95 -16.48 10.52
C ARG A 255 -10.53 -16.15 10.06
N ALA A 256 -9.99 -16.91 9.11
CA ALA A 256 -8.70 -16.65 8.51
C ALA A 256 -8.71 -15.31 7.73
N ALA A 257 -9.72 -15.08 6.90
CA ALA A 257 -9.91 -13.80 6.19
C ALA A 257 -10.06 -12.59 7.13
N LEU A 258 -10.66 -12.78 8.32
CA LEU A 258 -10.74 -11.73 9.34
C LEU A 258 -9.38 -11.27 9.86
N LEU A 259 -8.32 -12.09 9.79
CA LEU A 259 -6.97 -11.67 10.18
C LEU A 259 -6.47 -10.52 9.28
N VAL A 260 -6.66 -10.62 7.97
CA VAL A 260 -6.32 -9.55 7.02
C VAL A 260 -7.18 -8.31 7.27
N ALA A 261 -8.48 -8.50 7.54
CA ALA A 261 -9.38 -7.41 7.89
C ALA A 261 -8.93 -6.68 9.18
N ILE A 262 -8.49 -7.44 10.20
CA ILE A 262 -7.93 -6.90 11.45
C ILE A 262 -6.65 -6.10 11.18
N ILE A 263 -5.74 -6.59 10.33
CA ILE A 263 -4.55 -5.82 9.90
C ILE A 263 -5.00 -4.49 9.28
N GLY A 264 -5.99 -4.50 8.38
CA GLY A 264 -6.56 -3.31 7.77
C GLY A 264 -7.13 -2.32 8.79
N ALA A 265 -8.00 -2.79 9.68
CA ALA A 265 -8.63 -1.98 10.71
C ALA A 265 -7.62 -1.38 11.70
N THR A 266 -6.70 -2.19 12.21
CA THR A 266 -5.68 -1.73 13.18
C THR A 266 -4.63 -0.84 12.53
N SER A 267 -4.44 -0.92 11.21
CA SER A 267 -3.60 0.03 10.48
C SER A 267 -4.15 1.47 10.52
N ILE A 268 -5.47 1.64 10.62
CA ILE A 268 -6.08 2.96 10.80
C ILE A 268 -5.70 3.51 12.18
N VAL A 269 -5.79 2.66 13.21
CA VAL A 269 -5.39 3.02 14.59
C VAL A 269 -3.90 3.37 14.63
N GLY A 270 -3.04 2.58 13.96
CA GLY A 270 -1.61 2.86 13.85
C GLY A 270 -1.33 4.23 13.22
N ARG A 271 -1.99 4.57 12.11
CA ARG A 271 -1.85 5.88 11.44
C ARG A 271 -2.25 7.04 12.34
N LEU A 272 -3.42 6.97 12.93
CA LEU A 272 -3.94 8.06 13.77
C LEU A 272 -3.16 8.21 15.09
N GLY A 273 -2.87 7.09 15.75
CA GLY A 273 -2.13 7.08 17.02
C GLY A 273 -0.70 7.57 16.87
N ILE A 274 0.01 7.12 15.86
CA ILE A 274 1.40 7.54 15.60
C ILE A 274 1.46 9.00 15.18
N THR A 275 0.52 9.46 14.32
CA THR A 275 0.46 10.88 13.93
C THR A 275 0.21 11.79 15.13
N ALA A 276 -0.59 11.34 16.13
CA ALA A 276 -0.80 12.09 17.35
C ALA A 276 0.47 12.17 18.25
N LEU A 277 1.42 11.24 18.08
CA LEU A 277 2.69 11.21 18.80
C LEU A 277 3.81 11.96 18.07
N SER A 278 3.68 12.22 16.77
CA SER A 278 4.74 12.84 15.94
C SER A 278 5.10 14.27 16.42
N GLY A 279 4.16 14.98 17.07
CA GLY A 279 4.45 16.26 17.72
C GLY A 279 5.26 16.18 19.04
N LYS A 280 5.46 14.99 19.61
CA LYS A 280 6.13 14.77 20.90
C LYS A 280 7.46 14.03 20.78
N LEU A 281 7.62 13.21 19.77
CA LEU A 281 8.80 12.36 19.56
C LEU A 281 9.36 12.57 18.15
N PRO A 282 10.68 12.43 17.94
CA PRO A 282 11.28 12.51 16.61
C PRO A 282 10.67 11.49 15.65
N ALA A 283 10.28 11.91 14.45
CA ALA A 283 9.63 11.07 13.44
C ALA A 283 10.44 9.78 13.11
N VAL A 284 11.77 9.90 13.04
CA VAL A 284 12.67 8.75 12.81
C VAL A 284 12.57 7.72 13.94
N ARG A 285 12.50 8.15 15.20
CA ARG A 285 12.36 7.22 16.35
C ARG A 285 10.99 6.55 16.38
N LEU A 286 9.94 7.28 16.03
CA LEU A 286 8.60 6.70 15.89
C LEU A 286 8.58 5.66 14.77
N LEU A 287 9.22 5.95 13.63
CA LEU A 287 9.38 4.99 12.55
C LEU A 287 10.12 3.73 13.02
N GLN A 288 11.23 3.88 13.74
CA GLN A 288 12.00 2.76 14.32
C GLN A 288 11.13 1.90 15.25
N GLY A 289 10.28 2.52 16.08
CA GLY A 289 9.31 1.81 16.93
C GLY A 289 8.30 1.00 16.13
N CYS A 290 7.76 1.56 15.05
CA CYS A 290 6.85 0.84 14.15
C CYS A 290 7.57 -0.34 13.47
N LEU A 291 8.80 -0.12 13.01
CA LEU A 291 9.60 -1.17 12.38
C LEU A 291 9.97 -2.29 13.36
N ALA A 292 10.23 -1.96 14.63
CA ALA A 292 10.51 -2.96 15.67
C ALA A 292 9.29 -3.80 16.05
N ALA A 293 8.08 -3.30 15.84
CA ALA A 293 6.86 -4.08 16.06
C ALA A 293 6.66 -5.19 15.02
N GLN A 294 7.23 -5.06 13.82
CA GLN A 294 7.08 -6.05 12.75
C GLN A 294 7.72 -7.41 13.09
N PRO A 295 9.00 -7.52 13.52
CA PRO A 295 9.55 -8.81 13.96
C PRO A 295 8.80 -9.40 15.16
N VAL A 296 8.28 -8.59 16.08
CA VAL A 296 7.42 -9.09 17.17
C VAL A 296 6.17 -9.75 16.59
N ALA A 297 5.54 -9.15 15.59
CA ALA A 297 4.41 -9.77 14.90
C ALA A 297 4.81 -11.12 14.28
N PHE A 298 5.93 -11.22 13.56
CA PHE A 298 6.36 -12.49 12.98
C PHE A 298 6.73 -13.55 14.01
N ILE A 299 7.26 -13.16 15.17
CA ILE A 299 7.46 -14.10 16.30
C ILE A 299 6.11 -14.63 16.78
N LEU A 300 5.10 -13.76 16.94
CA LEU A 300 3.74 -14.18 17.31
C LEU A 300 3.16 -15.14 16.27
N TRP A 301 3.35 -14.88 14.98
CA TRP A 301 2.93 -15.82 13.93
C TRP A 301 3.63 -17.15 14.05
N TYR A 302 4.95 -17.16 14.16
CA TYR A 302 5.75 -18.38 14.29
C TYR A 302 5.35 -19.24 15.48
N VAL A 303 5.14 -18.62 16.66
CA VAL A 303 4.78 -19.37 17.88
C VAL A 303 3.28 -19.65 18.00
N SER A 304 2.46 -19.20 17.05
CA SER A 304 1.00 -19.35 17.13
C SER A 304 0.56 -20.81 17.09
N ALA A 305 1.27 -21.67 16.35
CA ALA A 305 0.92 -23.09 16.14
C ALA A 305 -0.60 -23.25 15.83
N GLY A 306 -1.15 -22.41 14.98
CA GLY A 306 -2.57 -22.39 14.62
C GLY A 306 -3.51 -21.75 15.66
N SER A 307 -3.02 -21.29 16.80
CA SER A 307 -3.85 -20.64 17.83
C SER A 307 -4.42 -19.32 17.32
N TYR A 308 -5.70 -19.28 17.02
CA TYR A 308 -6.39 -18.11 16.49
C TYR A 308 -6.23 -16.84 17.33
N PRO A 309 -6.32 -16.86 18.68
CA PRO A 309 -6.06 -15.67 19.50
C PRO A 309 -4.65 -15.09 19.30
N VAL A 310 -3.63 -15.94 19.11
CA VAL A 310 -2.25 -15.50 18.86
C VAL A 310 -2.14 -14.91 17.47
N LEU A 311 -2.81 -15.50 16.46
CA LEU A 311 -2.89 -14.93 15.11
C LEU A 311 -3.62 -13.59 15.09
N VAL A 312 -4.65 -13.38 15.90
CA VAL A 312 -5.29 -12.07 16.07
C VAL A 312 -4.30 -11.06 16.66
N LEU A 313 -3.49 -11.47 17.64
CA LEU A 313 -2.48 -10.60 18.24
C LEU A 313 -1.38 -10.22 17.22
N PHE A 314 -0.95 -11.21 16.40
CA PHE A 314 -0.12 -10.95 15.23
C PHE A 314 -0.75 -9.88 14.31
N ALA A 315 -2.01 -10.07 13.92
CA ALA A 315 -2.70 -9.17 12.99
C ALA A 315 -2.84 -7.74 13.54
N ILE A 316 -3.13 -7.60 14.85
CA ILE A 316 -3.18 -6.30 15.53
C ILE A 316 -1.80 -5.62 15.50
N THR A 317 -0.76 -6.35 15.90
CA THR A 317 0.62 -5.83 15.98
C THR A 317 1.11 -5.43 14.59
N MET A 318 0.91 -6.28 13.59
CA MET A 318 1.27 -6.03 12.20
C MET A 318 0.52 -4.82 11.63
N GLY A 319 -0.79 -4.72 11.89
CA GLY A 319 -1.59 -3.59 11.41
C GLY A 319 -1.13 -2.25 11.99
N ILE A 320 -0.87 -2.17 13.30
CA ILE A 320 -0.34 -0.97 13.94
C ILE A 320 1.04 -0.59 13.35
N ALA A 321 1.94 -1.56 13.20
CA ALA A 321 3.26 -1.37 12.59
C ALA A 321 3.16 -0.82 11.16
N TYR A 322 2.34 -1.45 10.34
CA TYR A 322 2.06 -1.06 8.95
C TYR A 322 1.45 0.34 8.86
N GLY A 323 0.42 0.61 9.66
CA GLY A 323 -0.23 1.91 9.68
C GLY A 323 0.71 3.05 10.05
N GLY A 324 1.53 2.84 11.10
CA GLY A 324 2.55 3.81 11.53
C GLY A 324 3.63 4.03 10.48
N PHE A 325 4.13 2.97 9.85
CA PHE A 325 5.11 3.06 8.76
C PHE A 325 4.60 3.93 7.60
N VAL A 326 3.37 3.68 7.15
CA VAL A 326 2.77 4.44 6.04
C VAL A 326 2.56 5.92 6.39
N ALA A 327 2.17 6.22 7.63
CA ALA A 327 1.95 7.59 8.08
C ALA A 327 3.26 8.37 8.21
N LEU A 328 4.32 7.73 8.73
CA LEU A 328 5.60 8.37 9.01
C LEU A 328 6.52 8.46 7.79
N GLY A 329 6.34 7.64 6.77
CA GLY A 329 7.21 7.63 5.59
C GLY A 329 7.43 9.01 4.97
N PRO A 330 6.38 9.74 4.60
CA PRO A 330 6.50 11.10 4.07
C PRO A 330 7.10 12.11 5.06
N GLU A 331 6.79 11.99 6.35
CA GLU A 331 7.31 12.87 7.40
C GLU A 331 8.81 12.67 7.59
N VAL A 332 9.27 11.43 7.69
CA VAL A 332 10.69 11.10 7.80
C VAL A 332 11.45 11.54 6.56
N ALA A 333 10.89 11.35 5.37
CA ALA A 333 11.49 11.85 4.14
C ALA A 333 11.65 13.39 4.16
N ALA A 334 10.63 14.11 4.62
CA ALA A 334 10.69 15.57 4.76
C ALA A 334 11.71 16.03 5.80
N VAL A 335 11.82 15.32 6.93
CA VAL A 335 12.83 15.61 7.98
C VAL A 335 14.25 15.39 7.47
N LEU A 336 14.50 14.31 6.74
CA LEU A 336 15.85 13.94 6.30
C LEU A 336 16.31 14.73 5.08
N PHE A 337 15.43 15.00 4.13
CA PHE A 337 15.79 15.53 2.79
C PHE A 337 15.15 16.88 2.49
N GLY A 338 14.36 17.45 3.41
CA GLY A 338 13.63 18.68 3.18
C GLY A 338 12.37 18.47 2.31
N VAL A 339 11.71 19.60 2.00
CA VAL A 339 10.42 19.59 1.26
C VAL A 339 10.60 19.73 -0.26
N VAL A 340 11.78 20.17 -0.72
CA VAL A 340 12.08 20.32 -2.14
C VAL A 340 12.21 18.94 -2.79
N GLY A 341 11.41 18.69 -3.83
CA GLY A 341 11.42 17.39 -4.50
C GLY A 341 10.85 16.21 -3.69
N LEU A 342 10.19 16.47 -2.55
CA LEU A 342 9.66 15.45 -1.64
C LEU A 342 8.74 14.44 -2.35
N GLY A 343 7.93 14.88 -3.30
CA GLY A 343 7.07 13.98 -4.08
C GLY A 343 7.86 12.91 -4.84
N GLY A 344 9.00 13.29 -5.40
CA GLY A 344 9.90 12.33 -6.08
C GLY A 344 10.53 11.33 -5.11
N ILE A 345 10.92 11.79 -3.92
CA ILE A 345 11.47 10.93 -2.86
C ILE A 345 10.45 9.89 -2.40
N ILE A 346 9.22 10.35 -2.15
CA ILE A 346 8.09 9.46 -1.79
C ILE A 346 7.79 8.48 -2.92
N GLY A 347 7.80 8.94 -4.18
CA GLY A 347 7.61 8.09 -5.34
C GLY A 347 8.63 6.95 -5.42
N LEU A 348 9.91 7.25 -5.15
CA LEU A 348 10.96 6.23 -5.09
C LEU A 348 10.75 5.25 -3.92
N GLN A 349 10.32 5.73 -2.75
CA GLN A 349 9.99 4.85 -1.61
C GLN A 349 8.83 3.90 -1.96
N VAL A 350 7.80 4.41 -2.61
CA VAL A 350 6.65 3.62 -3.08
C VAL A 350 7.07 2.59 -4.13
N LEU A 351 8.00 2.94 -5.02
CA LEU A 351 8.61 1.96 -5.93
C LEU A 351 9.35 0.85 -5.16
N GLY A 352 10.09 1.21 -4.09
CA GLY A 352 10.72 0.23 -3.20
C GLY A 352 9.71 -0.73 -2.57
N ALA A 353 8.53 -0.23 -2.19
CA ALA A 353 7.44 -1.08 -1.71
C ALA A 353 6.92 -2.04 -2.79
N GLY A 354 6.82 -1.59 -4.04
CA GLY A 354 6.46 -2.46 -5.18
C GLY A 354 7.48 -3.57 -5.43
N VAL A 355 8.77 -3.24 -5.39
CA VAL A 355 9.85 -4.23 -5.52
C VAL A 355 9.81 -5.23 -4.36
N GLY A 356 9.62 -4.76 -3.11
CA GLY A 356 9.46 -5.62 -1.94
C GLY A 356 8.23 -6.53 -2.05
N GLY A 357 7.14 -6.00 -2.60
CA GLY A 357 5.90 -6.74 -2.88
C GLY A 357 6.07 -7.84 -3.94
N LEU A 358 6.92 -7.61 -4.94
CA LEU A 358 7.27 -8.65 -5.90
C LEU A 358 8.17 -9.72 -5.26
N LEU A 359 9.23 -9.30 -4.58
CA LEU A 359 10.24 -10.21 -4.05
C LEU A 359 9.71 -11.03 -2.86
N GLY A 360 8.96 -10.40 -1.95
CA GLY A 360 8.53 -11.03 -0.70
C GLY A 360 7.66 -12.28 -0.93
N PRO A 361 6.42 -12.11 -1.42
CA PRO A 361 5.51 -13.23 -1.62
C PRO A 361 6.06 -14.29 -2.59
N THR A 362 6.72 -13.85 -3.68
CA THR A 362 7.29 -14.77 -4.67
C THR A 362 8.38 -15.64 -4.05
N THR A 363 9.34 -15.03 -3.33
CA THR A 363 10.41 -15.80 -2.65
C THR A 363 9.84 -16.71 -1.57
N ALA A 364 8.89 -16.20 -0.76
CA ALA A 364 8.24 -16.98 0.28
C ALA A 364 7.47 -18.19 -0.31
N GLY A 365 6.80 -18.00 -1.45
CA GLY A 365 6.10 -19.08 -2.13
C GLY A 365 7.04 -20.18 -2.61
N PHE A 366 8.16 -19.82 -3.26
CA PHE A 366 9.17 -20.83 -3.66
C PHE A 366 9.85 -21.51 -2.46
N LEU A 367 10.04 -20.78 -1.35
CA LEU A 367 10.53 -21.39 -0.12
C LEU A 367 9.52 -22.36 0.49
N ALA A 368 8.23 -22.05 0.43
CA ALA A 368 7.16 -22.95 0.88
C ALA A 368 7.14 -24.22 0.02
N ASP A 369 7.21 -24.09 -1.31
CA ASP A 369 7.26 -25.22 -2.24
C ASP A 369 8.49 -26.12 -1.99
N ALA A 370 9.66 -25.53 -1.67
CA ALA A 370 10.90 -26.26 -1.44
C ALA A 370 10.99 -26.91 -0.06
N SER A 371 10.23 -26.43 0.93
CA SER A 371 10.30 -26.90 2.33
C SER A 371 9.07 -27.70 2.77
N ASP A 372 8.12 -27.94 1.87
CA ASP A 372 6.83 -28.58 2.13
C ASP A 372 6.09 -27.97 3.34
N GLY A 373 6.18 -26.63 3.51
CA GLY A 373 5.51 -25.96 4.62
C GLY A 373 5.77 -24.45 4.71
N GLN A 374 5.07 -23.81 5.63
CA GLN A 374 5.10 -22.36 5.77
C GLN A 374 6.10 -21.84 6.82
N THR A 375 6.77 -22.72 7.57
CA THR A 375 7.75 -22.34 8.61
C THR A 375 8.91 -21.53 8.02
N VAL A 376 9.49 -22.00 6.91
CA VAL A 376 10.63 -21.33 6.25
C VAL A 376 10.26 -19.94 5.72
N PRO A 377 9.13 -19.76 5.02
CA PRO A 377 8.60 -18.44 4.67
C PRO A 377 8.44 -17.48 5.85
N ILE A 378 7.90 -17.94 6.99
CA ILE A 378 7.73 -17.11 8.19
C ILE A 378 9.10 -16.69 8.75
N LEU A 379 10.06 -17.60 8.84
CA LEU A 379 11.43 -17.29 9.30
C LEU A 379 12.16 -16.36 8.34
N PHE A 380 11.95 -16.48 7.03
CA PHE A 380 12.47 -15.54 6.03
C PHE A 380 11.90 -14.14 6.26
N ALA A 381 10.59 -14.01 6.46
CA ALA A 381 9.93 -12.74 6.76
C ALA A 381 10.42 -12.13 8.08
N LEU A 382 10.60 -12.96 9.11
CA LEU A 382 11.20 -12.55 10.39
C LEU A 382 12.63 -12.04 10.18
N GLY A 383 13.46 -12.77 9.46
CA GLY A 383 14.84 -12.36 9.14
C GLY A 383 14.88 -11.02 8.41
N ALA A 384 14.06 -10.85 7.37
CA ALA A 384 13.95 -9.59 6.63
C ALA A 384 13.50 -8.43 7.54
N SER A 385 12.54 -8.67 8.45
CA SER A 385 12.07 -7.66 9.41
C SER A 385 13.14 -7.27 10.44
N LEU A 386 13.95 -8.22 10.91
CA LEU A 386 15.08 -7.93 11.80
C LEU A 386 16.16 -7.09 11.10
N VAL A 387 16.48 -7.40 9.83
CA VAL A 387 17.40 -6.58 9.03
C VAL A 387 16.82 -5.18 8.81
N THR A 388 15.50 -5.08 8.60
CA THR A 388 14.80 -3.78 8.51
C THR A 388 15.03 -2.92 9.75
N VAL A 389 14.89 -3.49 10.94
CA VAL A 389 15.17 -2.79 12.21
C VAL A 389 16.64 -2.37 12.28
N ALA A 390 17.57 -3.29 11.99
CA ALA A 390 19.00 -2.99 12.04
C ALA A 390 19.40 -1.83 11.11
N LEU A 391 18.87 -1.82 9.86
CA LEU A 391 19.10 -0.72 8.92
C LEU A 391 18.50 0.59 9.41
N SER A 392 17.29 0.53 10.00
CA SER A 392 16.62 1.73 10.51
C SER A 392 17.38 2.42 11.65
N LEU A 393 18.10 1.66 12.48
CA LEU A 393 18.93 2.21 13.55
C LEU A 393 20.12 3.01 13.01
N ALA A 394 20.54 2.78 11.76
CA ALA A 394 21.59 3.55 11.10
C ALA A 394 21.06 4.83 10.41
N LEU A 395 19.74 5.10 10.44
CA LEU A 395 19.16 6.33 9.91
C LEU A 395 19.52 7.52 10.80
N PRO A 396 19.94 8.66 10.20
CA PRO A 396 20.17 9.88 10.96
C PRO A 396 18.83 10.43 11.50
N THR A 397 18.91 11.13 12.64
CA THR A 397 17.72 11.75 13.28
C THR A 397 17.58 13.23 12.95
N HIS A 398 18.47 13.79 12.16
CA HIS A 398 18.52 15.20 11.74
C HIS A 398 18.56 15.31 10.22
N GLN A 399 18.31 16.51 9.71
CA GLN A 399 18.36 16.80 8.28
C GLN A 399 19.76 16.53 7.70
N VAL A 400 19.79 15.82 6.57
CA VAL A 400 21.05 15.42 5.89
C VAL A 400 21.35 16.33 4.70
N LEU A 401 20.33 16.91 4.07
CA LEU A 401 20.48 17.90 2.99
C LEU A 401 20.26 19.30 3.54
N THR A 402 21.25 20.16 3.38
CA THR A 402 21.11 21.61 3.57
C THR A 402 20.69 22.27 2.26
N ALA A 403 20.03 23.43 2.34
CA ALA A 403 19.57 24.16 1.16
C ALA A 403 20.70 24.49 0.17
N ASP A 404 21.94 24.63 0.68
CA ASP A 404 23.13 24.99 -0.11
C ASP A 404 23.71 23.85 -0.95
N GLU A 405 23.33 22.58 -0.65
CA GLU A 405 23.78 21.38 -1.41
C GLU A 405 22.85 21.03 -2.59
N VAL A 406 21.75 21.78 -2.76
CA VAL A 406 20.71 21.53 -3.76
C VAL A 406 20.81 22.47 -4.97
N GLU A 407 21.59 23.55 -4.88
CA GLU A 407 21.86 24.43 -6.04
C GLU A 407 22.94 23.80 -6.95
N PRO A 408 22.67 23.69 -8.27
CA PRO A 408 23.60 23.14 -9.25
C PRO A 408 24.79 24.05 -9.54
#